data_68008d40624b50cde5ff64bc2e47e4a6
#
_entry.id   68008d40624b50cde5ff64bc2e47e4a6
#
_cell.length_a   1.000
_cell.length_b   1.000
_cell.length_c   1.000
_cell.angle_alpha   90.00
_cell.angle_beta   90.00
_cell.angle_gamma   90.00
#
_symmetry.space_group_name_H-M   'P 1'
#
loop_
_entity.id
_entity.type
_entity.pdbx_description
1 polymer ?
#
loop_
_entity_poly.entity_id
_entity_poly.type
_entity_poly.pdbx_seq_one_letter_code
_entity_poly.pdbx_strand_id
1 'polypeptide(L)'
;MRELTDVDFPNAERIRVVLDNLSTHSPGALYQAFPACEARRVLRRLEFHYVPKHASWLNMVEIEIGVLRGQCLDRRIATKEQLKSEIAAWQRQRNASGARIKWMFTTEKARAKMGRAYPQLDTVPSPPLKES
;
A
#
# COMPACT_ATOMS: atom_id res chain seq x y z
N MET A 1 11.51 2.01 -0.50
CA MET A 1 11.69 1.28 0.79
C MET A 1 12.85 1.84 1.62
N ARG A 2 14.07 1.98 1.10
CA ARG A 2 15.19 2.58 1.84
C ARG A 2 14.89 4.03 2.26
N GLU A 3 14.38 4.85 1.37
CA GLU A 3 13.96 6.22 1.66
C GLU A 3 12.89 6.25 2.77
N LEU A 4 11.89 5.38 2.68
CA LEU A 4 10.85 5.23 3.69
C LEU A 4 11.41 4.95 5.09
N THR A 5 12.45 4.09 5.20
CA THR A 5 13.06 3.76 6.50
C THR A 5 14.05 4.79 7.00
N ASP A 6 14.78 5.43 6.10
CA ASP A 6 15.95 6.24 6.49
C ASP A 6 15.67 7.74 6.50
N VAL A 7 14.68 8.17 5.67
CA VAL A 7 14.35 9.59 5.49
C VAL A 7 12.97 9.91 6.06
N ASP A 8 11.93 9.19 5.61
CA ASP A 8 10.55 9.52 5.98
C ASP A 8 10.23 9.13 7.43
N PHE A 9 10.70 7.96 7.86
CA PHE A 9 10.44 7.42 9.20
C PHE A 9 11.71 6.91 9.89
N PRO A 10 12.74 7.76 10.09
CA PRO A 10 14.05 7.32 10.60
C PRO A 10 13.99 6.74 12.01
N ASN A 11 13.04 7.19 12.84
CA ASN A 11 12.90 6.78 14.24
C ASN A 11 11.87 5.67 14.45
N ALA A 12 11.18 5.21 13.41
CA ALA A 12 10.20 4.13 13.54
C ALA A 12 10.90 2.78 13.74
N GLU A 13 10.56 2.07 14.79
CA GLU A 13 11.06 0.70 15.01
C GLU A 13 10.49 -0.27 13.96
N ARG A 14 9.23 -0.07 13.61
CA ARG A 14 8.50 -0.87 12.61
C ARG A 14 7.60 0.00 11.76
N ILE A 15 7.61 -0.27 10.47
CA ILE A 15 6.77 0.41 9.47
C ILE A 15 5.90 -0.64 8.81
N ARG A 16 4.58 -0.50 8.96
CA ARG A 16 3.62 -1.35 8.27
C ARG A 16 3.38 -0.81 6.88
N VAL A 17 3.58 -1.65 5.88
CA VAL A 17 3.44 -1.28 4.47
C VAL A 17 2.35 -2.13 3.85
N VAL A 18 1.29 -1.48 3.38
CA VAL A 18 0.21 -2.14 2.63
C VAL A 18 0.57 -2.12 1.14
N LEU A 19 0.56 -3.28 0.51
CA LEU A 19 1.02 -3.48 -0.86
C LEU A 19 -0.01 -4.28 -1.66
N ASP A 20 -0.02 -4.09 -2.97
CA ASP A 20 -0.65 -5.03 -3.89
C ASP A 20 0.24 -6.28 -4.10
N ASN A 21 -0.29 -7.26 -4.83
CA ASN A 21 0.40 -8.53 -5.08
C ASN A 21 1.32 -8.50 -6.32
N LEU A 22 1.84 -7.34 -6.70
CA LEU A 22 2.79 -7.26 -7.80
C LEU A 22 4.09 -7.98 -7.42
N SER A 23 4.63 -8.77 -8.34
CA SER A 23 5.84 -9.59 -8.09
C SER A 23 7.06 -8.79 -7.63
N THR A 24 7.17 -7.54 -8.05
CA THR A 24 8.23 -6.60 -7.62
C THR A 24 8.02 -6.07 -6.20
N HIS A 25 6.83 -6.22 -5.62
CA HIS A 25 6.51 -5.82 -4.26
C HIS A 25 6.78 -6.95 -3.27
N SER A 26 7.97 -7.50 -3.28
CA SER A 26 8.38 -8.59 -2.41
C SER A 26 9.68 -8.27 -1.67
N PRO A 27 9.92 -8.90 -0.50
CA PRO A 27 11.21 -8.79 0.18
C PRO A 27 12.40 -9.17 -0.71
N GLY A 28 12.21 -10.14 -1.62
CA GLY A 28 13.23 -10.58 -2.58
C GLY A 28 13.70 -9.47 -3.52
N ALA A 29 12.82 -8.55 -3.89
CA ALA A 29 13.17 -7.43 -4.75
C ALA A 29 14.22 -6.49 -4.10
N LEU A 30 14.24 -6.38 -2.77
CA LEU A 30 15.26 -5.60 -2.07
C LEU A 30 16.64 -6.24 -2.17
N TYR A 31 16.74 -7.56 -2.15
CA TYR A 31 18.00 -8.28 -2.33
C TYR A 31 18.54 -8.20 -3.76
N GLN A 32 17.66 -7.95 -4.74
CA GLN A 32 18.09 -7.68 -6.11
C GLN A 32 18.61 -6.24 -6.29
N ALA A 33 18.06 -5.30 -5.52
CA ALA A 33 18.38 -3.88 -5.63
C ALA A 33 19.54 -3.42 -4.74
N PHE A 34 19.81 -4.13 -3.64
CA PHE A 34 20.80 -3.75 -2.62
C PHE A 34 21.64 -4.95 -2.19
N PRO A 35 22.87 -4.71 -1.67
CA PRO A 35 23.66 -5.74 -0.99
C PRO A 35 22.86 -6.38 0.15
N ALA A 36 23.10 -7.67 0.42
CA ALA A 36 22.31 -8.45 1.36
C ALA A 36 22.23 -7.85 2.78
N CYS A 37 23.30 -7.25 3.26
CA CYS A 37 23.34 -6.59 4.56
C CYS A 37 22.39 -5.38 4.61
N GLU A 38 22.37 -4.58 3.55
CA GLU A 38 21.52 -3.40 3.44
C GLU A 38 20.06 -3.79 3.26
N ALA A 39 19.76 -4.75 2.38
CA ALA A 39 18.41 -5.28 2.21
C ALA A 39 17.85 -5.82 3.54
N ARG A 40 18.65 -6.57 4.29
CA ARG A 40 18.27 -7.10 5.61
C ARG A 40 18.03 -5.99 6.62
N ARG A 41 18.87 -4.96 6.64
CA ARG A 41 18.71 -3.79 7.52
C ARG A 41 17.37 -3.10 7.31
N VAL A 42 17.03 -2.83 6.06
CA VAL A 42 15.76 -2.21 5.68
C VAL A 42 14.58 -3.12 6.03
N LEU A 43 14.65 -4.41 5.67
CA LEU A 43 13.58 -5.37 5.88
C LEU A 43 13.23 -5.59 7.35
N ARG A 44 14.21 -5.49 8.28
CA ARG A 44 13.94 -5.63 9.72
C ARG A 44 12.92 -4.63 10.25
N ARG A 45 12.81 -3.48 9.60
CA ARG A 45 11.90 -2.40 9.99
C ARG A 45 10.57 -2.41 9.24
N LEU A 46 10.44 -3.26 8.20
CA LEU A 46 9.26 -3.32 7.35
C LEU A 46 8.40 -4.54 7.69
N GLU A 47 7.11 -4.31 7.81
CA GLU A 47 6.09 -5.35 7.96
C GLU A 47 5.14 -5.26 6.77
N PHE A 48 5.23 -6.24 5.86
CA PHE A 48 4.44 -6.24 4.63
C PHE A 48 3.06 -6.84 4.87
N HIS A 49 2.04 -6.10 4.46
CA HIS A 49 0.64 -6.53 4.45
C HIS A 49 0.13 -6.45 3.02
N TYR A 50 -0.13 -7.59 2.42
CA TYR A 50 -0.62 -7.66 1.05
C TYR A 50 -2.14 -7.57 1.01
N VAL A 51 -2.68 -6.76 0.09
CA VAL A 51 -4.11 -6.79 -0.20
C VAL A 51 -4.47 -8.14 -0.84
N PRO A 52 -5.70 -8.65 -0.64
CA PRO A 52 -6.15 -9.90 -1.27
C PRO A 52 -6.04 -9.83 -2.80
N LYS A 53 -5.85 -11.00 -3.44
CA LYS A 53 -5.90 -11.10 -4.91
C LYS A 53 -7.19 -10.47 -5.44
N HIS A 54 -7.08 -9.72 -6.54
CA HIS A 54 -8.20 -9.02 -7.18
C HIS A 54 -8.90 -7.98 -6.30
N ALA A 55 -8.26 -7.54 -5.23
CA ALA A 55 -8.78 -6.53 -4.31
C ALA A 55 -7.83 -5.33 -4.16
N SER A 56 -7.07 -5.00 -5.20
CA SER A 56 -6.19 -3.82 -5.22
C SER A 56 -6.96 -2.51 -4.98
N TRP A 57 -8.27 -2.48 -5.29
CA TRP A 57 -9.15 -1.37 -4.98
C TRP A 57 -9.28 -1.06 -3.47
N LEU A 58 -8.87 -1.96 -2.58
CA LEU A 58 -8.71 -1.69 -1.14
C LEU A 58 -7.49 -0.83 -0.84
N ASN A 59 -6.54 -0.78 -1.75
CA ASN A 59 -5.38 0.08 -1.60
C ASN A 59 -5.72 1.48 -2.12
N MET A 60 -6.00 2.40 -1.19
CA MET A 60 -6.42 3.76 -1.52
C MET A 60 -5.35 4.58 -2.26
N VAL A 61 -4.11 4.09 -2.37
CA VAL A 61 -3.06 4.75 -3.17
C VAL A 61 -3.44 4.82 -4.65
N GLU A 62 -4.24 3.88 -5.16
CA GLU A 62 -4.75 3.93 -6.54
C GLU A 62 -5.62 5.16 -6.80
N ILE A 63 -6.34 5.63 -5.80
CA ILE A 63 -7.11 6.89 -5.90
C ILE A 63 -6.16 8.07 -6.05
N GLU A 64 -5.09 8.14 -5.28
CA GLU A 64 -4.09 9.20 -5.39
C GLU A 64 -3.34 9.16 -6.72
N ILE A 65 -3.03 7.98 -7.23
CA ILE A 65 -2.47 7.81 -8.58
C ILE A 65 -3.44 8.33 -9.64
N GLY A 66 -4.74 8.07 -9.49
CA GLY A 66 -5.78 8.61 -10.36
C GLY A 66 -5.86 10.15 -10.32
N VAL A 67 -5.75 10.73 -9.12
CA VAL A 67 -5.72 12.19 -8.93
C VAL A 67 -4.46 12.80 -9.58
N LEU A 68 -3.29 12.21 -9.33
CA LEU A 68 -2.04 12.63 -9.98
C LEU A 68 -2.16 12.58 -11.51
N ARG A 69 -2.72 11.49 -12.04
CA ARG A 69 -2.94 11.35 -13.48
C ARG A 69 -3.82 12.47 -14.02
N GLY A 70 -4.98 12.70 -13.42
CA GLY A 70 -5.94 13.72 -13.91
C GLY A 70 -5.47 15.16 -13.73
N GLN A 71 -4.73 15.46 -12.66
CA GLN A 71 -4.32 16.83 -12.35
C GLN A 71 -2.95 17.23 -12.92
N CYS A 72 -2.05 16.27 -13.10
CA CYS A 72 -0.66 16.53 -13.47
C CYS A 72 -0.24 15.86 -14.78
N LEU A 73 -0.65 14.61 -15.00
CA LEU A 73 -0.13 13.79 -16.09
C LEU A 73 -1.05 13.71 -17.32
N ASP A 74 -2.22 14.35 -17.29
CA ASP A 74 -3.17 14.35 -18.41
C ASP A 74 -2.76 15.36 -19.50
N ARG A 75 -1.50 15.26 -19.91
CA ARG A 75 -0.87 16.06 -20.96
C ARG A 75 0.43 15.44 -21.42
N ARG A 76 0.88 15.82 -22.61
CA ARG A 76 2.18 15.37 -23.10
C ARG A 76 3.31 16.05 -22.34
N ILE A 77 4.20 15.26 -21.74
CA ILE A 77 5.42 15.72 -21.06
C ILE A 77 6.61 15.21 -21.86
N ALA A 78 7.45 16.12 -22.33
CA ALA A 78 8.47 15.81 -23.31
C ALA A 78 9.71 15.11 -22.71
N THR A 79 10.08 15.46 -21.49
CA THR A 79 11.32 14.96 -20.87
C THR A 79 11.11 14.43 -19.47
N LYS A 80 12.03 13.58 -19.01
CA LYS A 80 12.02 13.04 -17.64
C LYS A 80 12.21 14.12 -16.59
N GLU A 81 13.03 15.11 -16.88
CA GLU A 81 13.31 16.25 -16.01
C GLU A 81 12.06 17.10 -15.83
N GLN A 82 11.35 17.38 -16.92
CA GLN A 82 10.07 18.08 -16.87
C GLN A 82 9.05 17.28 -16.06
N LEU A 83 8.95 15.96 -16.26
CA LEU A 83 8.06 15.09 -15.50
C LEU A 83 8.33 15.17 -14.00
N LYS A 84 9.59 15.10 -13.59
CA LYS A 84 9.98 15.22 -12.17
C LYS A 84 9.60 16.58 -11.59
N SER A 85 9.84 17.66 -12.32
CA SER A 85 9.50 19.02 -11.90
C SER A 85 8.00 19.20 -11.71
N GLU A 86 7.20 18.72 -12.65
CA GLU A 86 5.74 18.79 -12.61
C GLU A 86 5.16 17.99 -11.45
N ILE A 87 5.64 16.77 -11.23
CA ILE A 87 5.21 15.93 -10.10
C ILE A 87 5.59 16.61 -8.77
N ALA A 88 6.79 17.15 -8.65
CA ALA A 88 7.23 17.85 -7.44
C ALA A 88 6.38 19.10 -7.16
N ALA A 89 6.01 19.86 -8.19
CA ALA A 89 5.13 21.02 -8.06
C ALA A 89 3.72 20.60 -7.62
N TRP A 90 3.16 19.57 -8.24
CA TRP A 90 1.87 19.00 -7.87
C TRP A 90 1.85 18.51 -6.42
N GLN A 91 2.89 17.78 -6.00
CA GLN A 91 3.03 17.28 -4.64
C GLN A 91 3.05 18.42 -3.61
N ARG A 92 3.83 19.46 -3.87
CA ARG A 92 3.89 20.66 -2.98
C ARG A 92 2.52 21.32 -2.85
N GLN A 93 1.83 21.53 -3.97
CA GLN A 93 0.51 22.15 -3.99
C GLN A 93 -0.52 21.29 -3.24
N ARG A 94 -0.51 19.98 -3.48
CA ARG A 94 -1.44 19.05 -2.83
C ARG A 94 -1.21 18.98 -1.32
N ASN A 95 0.04 18.94 -0.89
CA ASN A 95 0.39 18.97 0.53
C ASN A 95 0.01 20.30 1.19
N ALA A 96 0.25 21.42 0.52
CA ALA A 96 -0.13 22.75 1.01
C ALA A 96 -1.64 22.91 1.15
N SER A 97 -2.44 22.29 0.26
CA SER A 97 -3.91 22.30 0.35
C SER A 97 -4.47 21.43 1.47
N GLY A 98 -3.63 20.63 2.17
CA GLY A 98 -4.07 19.71 3.20
C GLY A 98 -4.95 18.58 2.67
N ALA A 99 -4.81 18.23 1.39
CA ALA A 99 -5.61 17.17 0.76
C ALA A 99 -5.42 15.85 1.48
N ARG A 100 -6.53 15.18 1.79
CA ARG A 100 -6.55 13.92 2.52
C ARG A 100 -7.35 12.87 1.75
N ILE A 101 -6.97 11.61 1.92
CA ILE A 101 -7.75 10.48 1.44
C ILE A 101 -8.96 10.31 2.37
N LYS A 102 -10.17 10.30 1.78
CA LYS A 102 -11.38 9.89 2.49
C LYS A 102 -11.51 8.38 2.41
N TRP A 103 -11.31 7.70 3.53
CA TRP A 103 -11.51 6.27 3.62
C TRP A 103 -12.99 5.94 3.57
N MET A 104 -13.47 5.52 2.40
CA MET A 104 -14.89 5.22 2.18
C MET A 104 -15.26 3.77 2.53
N PHE A 105 -14.28 2.90 2.67
CA PHE A 105 -14.50 1.50 3.00
C PHE A 105 -14.33 1.25 4.50
N THR A 106 -15.41 0.83 5.13
CA THR A 106 -15.35 0.22 6.45
C THR A 106 -15.08 -1.27 6.32
N THR A 107 -14.66 -1.91 7.42
CA THR A 107 -14.45 -3.36 7.46
C THR A 107 -15.70 -4.13 7.02
N GLU A 108 -16.89 -3.67 7.42
CA GLU A 108 -18.18 -4.27 7.07
C GLU A 108 -18.44 -4.17 5.56
N LYS A 109 -18.24 -3.00 4.96
CA LYS A 109 -18.39 -2.80 3.51
C LYS A 109 -17.40 -3.64 2.71
N ALA A 110 -16.15 -3.72 3.17
CA ALA A 110 -15.14 -4.55 2.54
C ALA A 110 -15.53 -6.03 2.61
N ARG A 111 -15.95 -6.53 3.77
CA ARG A 111 -16.41 -7.93 3.94
C ARG A 111 -17.62 -8.25 3.06
N ALA A 112 -18.62 -7.36 3.03
CA ALA A 112 -19.80 -7.55 2.18
C ALA A 112 -19.44 -7.63 0.70
N LYS A 113 -18.53 -6.78 0.23
CA LYS A 113 -18.08 -6.77 -1.16
C LYS A 113 -17.20 -7.98 -1.51
N MET A 114 -16.43 -8.47 -0.56
CA MET A 114 -15.54 -9.61 -0.71
C MET A 114 -16.22 -10.96 -0.42
N GLY A 115 -17.43 -10.97 0.11
CA GLY A 115 -18.13 -12.19 0.53
C GLY A 115 -18.28 -13.24 -0.58
N ARG A 116 -18.33 -12.83 -1.84
CA ARG A 116 -18.32 -13.74 -3.00
C ARG A 116 -16.95 -14.40 -3.25
N ALA A 117 -15.86 -13.70 -2.91
CA ALA A 117 -14.50 -14.19 -3.12
C ALA A 117 -13.98 -14.99 -1.93
N TYR A 118 -14.55 -14.74 -0.76
CA TYR A 118 -14.21 -15.40 0.51
C TYR A 118 -15.52 -15.87 1.16
N PRO A 119 -16.09 -17.02 0.71
CA PRO A 119 -17.24 -17.60 1.38
C PRO A 119 -16.88 -17.80 2.85
N GLN A 120 -17.80 -17.41 3.73
CA GLN A 120 -17.61 -17.64 5.15
C GLN A 120 -17.49 -19.15 5.36
N LEU A 121 -16.45 -19.57 6.03
CA LEU A 121 -16.39 -20.92 6.59
C LEU A 121 -17.58 -20.99 7.56
N ASP A 122 -18.55 -21.84 7.25
CA ASP A 122 -19.62 -22.16 8.19
C ASP A 122 -18.96 -22.48 9.53
N THR A 123 -19.27 -21.71 10.54
CA THR A 123 -18.85 -22.00 11.91
C THR A 123 -19.40 -23.36 12.23
N VAL A 124 -18.53 -24.37 12.25
CA VAL A 124 -18.86 -25.70 12.75
C VAL A 124 -19.41 -25.49 14.17
N PRO A 125 -20.65 -25.88 14.45
CA PRO A 125 -21.17 -25.76 15.80
C PRO A 125 -20.24 -26.51 16.76
N SER A 126 -19.76 -25.83 17.78
CA SER A 126 -18.97 -26.48 18.82
C SER A 126 -19.77 -27.65 19.40
N PRO A 127 -19.18 -28.85 19.51
CA PRO A 127 -19.89 -29.98 20.13
C PRO A 127 -20.29 -29.61 21.56
N PRO A 128 -21.46 -30.03 22.04
CA PRO A 128 -21.94 -29.74 23.38
C PRO A 128 -20.94 -30.30 24.41
N LEU A 129 -20.55 -29.42 25.34
CA LEU A 129 -19.77 -29.83 26.52
C LEU A 129 -20.54 -30.95 27.24
N LYS A 130 -19.95 -32.13 27.33
CA LYS A 130 -20.44 -33.18 28.19
C LYS A 130 -20.21 -32.75 29.62
N GLU A 131 -21.29 -32.42 30.32
CA GLU A 131 -21.29 -32.32 31.75
C GLU A 131 -20.98 -33.71 32.34
N SER A 132 -19.98 -33.76 33.19
CA SER A 132 -19.62 -34.91 34.01
C SER A 132 -20.19 -34.71 35.41
#